data_777aba33267f57037ec60699a8006e20
#
_entry.id   777aba33267f57037ec60699a8006e20
#
_cell.length_a   1.000
_cell.length_b   1.000
_cell.length_c   1.000
_cell.angle_alpha   90.00
_cell.angle_beta   90.00
_cell.angle_gamma   90.00
#
_symmetry.space_group_name_H-M   'P 1'
#
loop_
_entity.id
_entity.type
_entity.pdbx_description
1 polymer ?
#
loop_
_entity_poly.entity_id
_entity_poly.type
_entity_poly.pdbx_seq_one_letter_code
_entity_poly.pdbx_strand_id
1 'polypeptide(L)'
;ESVTDEFFKKYCELFFRMKESLDKLIEQSAAMREDFAARELTSVDFAKKTLGQMAFLYFLQKKGWFGVAPGKPWGTGPKDFLTQLFSRREKYGQNFFDDVLEPLFYEALAQDRGVAANYPRLNNCRMPFLNGGLFEPMNGYSWETTEIRLPDELFSNTNTTAEGDIGDGILDIFDRYNFTVNENEPLEKEV
;
A
#
# COMPACT_ATOMS: atom_id res chain seq x y z
N GLU A 1 -9.06 -26.23 3.07
CA GLU A 1 -8.71 -24.86 3.49
C GLU A 1 -9.39 -23.90 2.53
N SER A 2 -10.13 -22.90 3.05
CA SER A 2 -10.79 -21.92 2.21
C SER A 2 -9.77 -20.91 1.66
N VAL A 3 -10.13 -20.21 0.56
CA VAL A 3 -9.29 -19.13 0.00
C VAL A 3 -9.05 -18.04 1.04
N THR A 4 -10.05 -17.76 1.86
CA THR A 4 -9.96 -16.78 2.95
C THR A 4 -8.95 -17.21 4.03
N ASP A 5 -8.95 -18.49 4.43
CA ASP A 5 -8.00 -19.00 5.40
C ASP A 5 -6.56 -18.96 4.87
N GLU A 6 -6.38 -19.34 3.61
CA GLU A 6 -5.08 -19.27 2.94
C GLU A 6 -4.57 -17.84 2.87
N PHE A 7 -5.42 -16.90 2.44
CA PHE A 7 -5.07 -15.47 2.39
C PHE A 7 -4.72 -14.93 3.77
N PHE A 8 -5.54 -15.24 4.78
CA PHE A 8 -5.29 -14.77 6.14
C PHE A 8 -3.94 -15.25 6.67
N LYS A 9 -3.57 -16.50 6.40
CA LYS A 9 -2.28 -17.06 6.78
C LYS A 9 -1.12 -16.31 6.12
N LYS A 10 -1.21 -16.07 4.81
CA LYS A 10 -0.21 -15.28 4.08
C LYS A 10 -0.15 -13.83 4.55
N TYR A 11 -1.30 -13.24 4.87
CA TYR A 11 -1.39 -11.90 5.44
C TYR A 11 -0.66 -11.79 6.78
N CYS A 12 -0.83 -12.78 7.65
CA CYS A 12 -0.09 -12.84 8.92
C CYS A 12 1.42 -12.96 8.70
N GLU A 13 1.86 -13.76 7.74
CA GLU A 13 3.29 -13.88 7.40
C GLU A 13 3.86 -12.53 6.91
N LEU A 14 3.11 -11.83 6.05
CA LEU A 14 3.49 -10.49 5.59
C LEU A 14 3.56 -9.48 6.74
N PHE A 15 2.61 -9.55 7.67
CA PHE A 15 2.63 -8.70 8.86
C PHE A 15 3.91 -8.89 9.68
N PHE A 16 4.30 -10.12 9.96
CA PHE A 16 5.52 -10.39 10.71
C PHE A 16 6.78 -9.94 9.98
N ARG A 17 6.83 -10.12 8.67
CA ARG A 17 7.96 -9.65 7.85
C ARG A 17 8.05 -8.12 7.85
N MET A 18 6.93 -7.42 7.72
CA MET A 18 6.90 -5.96 7.80
C MET A 18 7.32 -5.46 9.19
N LYS A 19 6.77 -6.07 10.24
CA LYS A 19 7.14 -5.75 11.62
C LYS A 19 8.63 -5.90 11.86
N GLU A 20 9.21 -7.01 11.42
CA GLU A 20 10.64 -7.26 11.54
C GLU A 20 11.48 -6.21 10.80
N SER A 21 11.08 -5.84 9.59
CA SER A 21 11.74 -4.79 8.82
C SER A 21 11.65 -3.42 9.52
N LEU A 22 10.49 -3.09 10.07
CA LEU A 22 10.31 -1.86 10.86
C LEU A 22 11.17 -1.86 12.13
N ASP A 23 11.23 -2.96 12.85
CA ASP A 23 12.06 -3.09 14.05
C ASP A 23 13.53 -2.84 13.74
N LYS A 24 14.03 -3.36 12.62
CA LYS A 24 15.41 -3.10 12.15
C LYS A 24 15.64 -1.62 11.83
N LEU A 25 14.68 -0.97 11.15
CA LEU A 25 14.78 0.46 10.85
C LEU A 25 14.79 1.32 12.11
N ILE A 26 13.92 1.00 13.07
CA ILE A 26 13.86 1.69 14.37
C ILE A 26 15.19 1.56 15.12
N GLU A 27 15.79 0.39 15.09
CA GLU A 27 17.11 0.14 15.70
C GLU A 27 18.22 0.96 15.02
N GLN A 28 18.18 1.09 13.69
CA GLN A 28 19.23 1.73 12.89
C GLN A 28 19.09 3.24 12.73
N SER A 29 17.89 3.80 12.91
CA SER A 29 17.61 5.21 12.67
C SER A 29 17.20 5.91 13.95
N ALA A 30 18.05 6.80 14.45
CA ALA A 30 17.72 7.63 15.60
C ALA A 30 16.51 8.54 15.33
N ALA A 31 16.42 9.13 14.14
CA ALA A 31 15.31 10.00 13.76
C ALA A 31 13.97 9.26 13.77
N MET A 32 13.94 8.05 13.22
CA MET A 32 12.74 7.22 13.21
C MET A 32 12.37 6.77 14.63
N ARG A 33 13.35 6.35 15.41
CA ARG A 33 13.15 5.95 16.81
C ARG A 33 12.58 7.08 17.66
N GLU A 34 13.12 8.28 17.50
CA GLU A 34 12.66 9.48 18.23
C GLU A 34 11.25 9.88 17.83
N ASP A 35 10.94 9.92 16.53
CA ASP A 35 9.61 10.26 16.04
C ASP A 35 8.57 9.25 16.49
N PHE A 36 8.86 7.95 16.37
CA PHE A 36 7.97 6.89 16.80
C PHE A 36 7.72 6.93 18.32
N ALA A 37 8.77 7.13 19.11
CA ALA A 37 8.64 7.25 20.55
C ALA A 37 7.81 8.48 20.96
N ALA A 38 8.06 9.63 20.35
CA ALA A 38 7.32 10.87 20.61
C ALA A 38 5.82 10.76 20.25
N ARG A 39 5.49 9.93 19.28
CA ARG A 39 4.12 9.71 18.80
C ARG A 39 3.47 8.46 19.40
N GLU A 40 4.16 7.77 20.30
CA GLU A 40 3.70 6.50 20.87
C GLU A 40 3.36 5.44 19.81
N LEU A 41 4.13 5.44 18.72
CA LEU A 41 3.99 4.48 17.63
C LEU A 41 4.79 3.21 17.90
N THR A 42 4.17 2.07 17.61
CA THR A 42 4.84 0.76 17.64
C THR A 42 4.96 0.18 16.23
N SER A 43 5.95 -0.67 16.02
CA SER A 43 6.09 -1.40 14.76
C SER A 43 4.87 -2.29 14.47
N VAL A 44 4.26 -2.86 15.50
CA VAL A 44 3.04 -3.66 15.39
C VAL A 44 1.89 -2.85 14.81
N ASP A 45 1.59 -1.70 15.40
CA ASP A 45 0.47 -0.86 14.97
C ASP A 45 0.72 -0.27 13.59
N PHE A 46 1.94 0.14 13.32
CA PHE A 46 2.32 0.66 12.00
C PHE A 46 2.19 -0.39 10.91
N ALA A 47 2.67 -1.61 11.15
CA ALA A 47 2.56 -2.72 10.21
C ALA A 47 1.09 -3.10 9.94
N LYS A 48 0.27 -3.17 10.98
CA LYS A 48 -1.17 -3.44 10.84
C LYS A 48 -1.86 -2.39 9.97
N LYS A 49 -1.60 -1.11 10.24
CA LYS A 49 -2.21 -0.03 9.46
C LYS A 49 -1.74 -0.05 8.01
N THR A 50 -0.45 -0.22 7.78
CA THR A 50 0.10 -0.23 6.42
C THR A 50 -0.46 -1.38 5.58
N LEU A 51 -0.53 -2.58 6.13
CA LEU A 51 -1.14 -3.72 5.43
C LEU A 51 -2.62 -3.51 5.18
N GLY A 52 -3.35 -2.92 6.13
CA GLY A 52 -4.74 -2.56 5.95
C GLY A 52 -4.94 -1.52 4.84
N GLN A 53 -4.08 -0.52 4.77
CA GLN A 53 -4.06 0.46 3.68
C GLN A 53 -3.83 -0.23 2.32
N MET A 54 -2.85 -1.13 2.24
CA MET A 54 -2.55 -1.87 1.01
C MET A 54 -3.72 -2.74 0.57
N ALA A 55 -4.33 -3.48 1.48
CA ALA A 55 -5.50 -4.31 1.17
C ALA A 55 -6.67 -3.47 0.66
N PHE A 56 -6.94 -2.33 1.29
CA PHE A 56 -8.00 -1.43 0.84
C PHE A 56 -7.73 -0.86 -0.56
N LEU A 57 -6.48 -0.53 -0.88
CA LEU A 57 -6.12 -0.08 -2.22
C LEU A 57 -6.38 -1.16 -3.27
N TYR A 58 -6.17 -2.43 -2.94
CA TYR A 58 -6.46 -3.53 -3.86
C TYR A 58 -7.95 -3.64 -4.22
N PHE A 59 -8.85 -3.37 -3.28
CA PHE A 59 -10.28 -3.27 -3.59
C PHE A 59 -10.57 -2.13 -4.57
N LEU A 60 -9.98 -0.97 -4.34
CA LEU A 60 -10.27 0.22 -5.16
C LEU A 60 -9.61 0.15 -6.55
N GLN A 61 -8.41 -0.41 -6.65
CA GLN A 61 -7.77 -0.55 -7.98
C GLN A 61 -8.57 -1.50 -8.89
N LYS A 62 -9.19 -2.54 -8.34
CA LYS A 62 -10.07 -3.42 -9.12
C LYS A 62 -11.28 -2.70 -9.71
N LYS A 63 -11.71 -1.61 -9.09
CA LYS A 63 -12.76 -0.74 -9.61
C LYS A 63 -12.27 0.28 -10.65
N GLY A 64 -10.95 0.34 -10.92
CA GLY A 64 -10.38 1.29 -11.87
C GLY A 64 -10.38 2.74 -11.38
N TRP A 65 -10.25 2.96 -10.07
CA TRP A 65 -10.32 4.30 -9.48
C TRP A 65 -8.96 4.99 -9.36
N PHE A 66 -7.87 4.28 -9.61
CA PHE A 66 -6.53 4.82 -9.51
C PHE A 66 -5.88 5.01 -10.88
N GLY A 67 -5.06 6.05 -10.99
CA GLY A 67 -4.30 6.28 -12.21
C GLY A 67 -5.18 6.56 -13.43
N VAL A 68 -6.35 7.12 -13.23
CA VAL A 68 -7.28 7.47 -14.31
C VAL A 68 -6.66 8.60 -15.14
N ALA A 69 -6.72 8.48 -16.47
CA ALA A 69 -6.19 9.54 -17.34
C ALA A 69 -6.94 10.86 -17.11
N PRO A 70 -6.25 12.03 -17.25
CA PRO A 70 -6.88 13.32 -17.05
C PRO A 70 -8.17 13.47 -17.88
N GLY A 71 -9.24 13.90 -17.21
CA GLY A 71 -10.54 14.10 -17.85
C GLY A 71 -11.35 12.84 -18.16
N LYS A 72 -10.82 11.66 -17.88
CA LYS A 72 -11.53 10.40 -18.10
C LYS A 72 -12.38 10.02 -16.87
N PRO A 73 -13.46 9.23 -17.09
CA PRO A 73 -14.34 8.82 -15.99
C PRO A 73 -13.64 7.92 -14.96
N TRP A 74 -14.08 8.01 -13.71
CA TRP A 74 -13.73 7.01 -12.69
C TRP A 74 -14.16 5.61 -13.14
N GLY A 75 -13.35 4.62 -12.84
CA GLY A 75 -13.57 3.24 -13.29
C GLY A 75 -12.77 2.85 -14.54
N THR A 76 -12.06 3.80 -15.15
CA THR A 76 -11.25 3.57 -16.36
C THR A 76 -9.76 3.41 -16.07
N GLY A 77 -9.35 3.53 -14.82
CA GLY A 77 -7.95 3.34 -14.42
C GLY A 77 -7.48 1.90 -14.56
N PRO A 78 -6.16 1.69 -14.61
CA PRO A 78 -5.60 0.34 -14.70
C PRO A 78 -5.94 -0.47 -13.45
N LYS A 79 -6.28 -1.75 -13.64
CA LYS A 79 -6.65 -2.64 -12.53
C LYS A 79 -5.44 -3.26 -11.82
N ASP A 80 -4.25 -2.99 -12.31
CA ASP A 80 -2.96 -3.36 -11.74
C ASP A 80 -2.10 -2.12 -11.43
N PHE A 81 -2.74 -1.03 -11.03
CA PHE A 81 -2.09 0.26 -10.81
C PHE A 81 -0.88 0.17 -9.88
N LEU A 82 -1.01 -0.52 -8.75
CA LEU A 82 0.09 -0.63 -7.77
C LEU A 82 1.29 -1.39 -8.34
N THR A 83 1.05 -2.44 -9.10
CA THR A 83 2.11 -3.21 -9.77
C THR A 83 2.82 -2.38 -10.83
N GLN A 84 2.07 -1.62 -11.63
CA GLN A 84 2.66 -0.66 -12.58
C GLN A 84 3.48 0.41 -11.86
N LEU A 85 2.95 0.94 -10.76
CA LEU A 85 3.64 1.95 -9.96
C LEU A 85 4.97 1.43 -9.43
N PHE A 86 4.98 0.21 -8.89
CA PHE A 86 6.21 -0.43 -8.41
C PHE A 86 7.23 -0.62 -9.53
N SER A 87 6.80 -1.08 -10.71
CA SER A 87 7.70 -1.30 -11.85
C SER A 87 8.35 0.00 -12.35
N ARG A 88 7.71 1.13 -12.10
CA ARG A 88 8.19 2.48 -12.50
C ARG A 88 8.72 3.30 -11.33
N ARG A 89 8.94 2.69 -10.17
CA ARG A 89 9.28 3.41 -8.93
C ARG A 89 10.53 4.29 -9.05
N GLU A 90 11.49 3.90 -9.85
CA GLU A 90 12.72 4.67 -10.05
C GLU A 90 12.49 6.05 -10.66
N LYS A 91 11.37 6.25 -11.36
CA LYS A 91 10.98 7.56 -11.89
C LYS A 91 10.55 8.53 -10.79
N TYR A 92 10.17 8.01 -9.62
CA TYR A 92 9.57 8.79 -8.55
C TYR A 92 10.47 8.93 -7.33
N GLY A 93 11.47 8.07 -7.17
CA GLY A 93 12.40 8.11 -6.07
C GLY A 93 13.28 6.87 -5.97
N GLN A 94 13.91 6.69 -4.80
CA GLN A 94 14.85 5.60 -4.54
C GLN A 94 14.25 4.47 -3.72
N ASN A 95 13.16 4.75 -2.98
CA ASN A 95 12.53 3.78 -2.08
C ASN A 95 11.01 3.78 -2.32
N PHE A 96 10.44 2.63 -2.56
CA PHE A 96 9.02 2.50 -2.91
C PHE A 96 8.11 2.99 -1.78
N PHE A 97 8.37 2.59 -0.55
CA PHE A 97 7.53 3.01 0.57
C PHE A 97 7.67 4.51 0.85
N ASP A 98 8.89 4.97 1.06
CA ASP A 98 9.15 6.35 1.50
C ASP A 98 8.86 7.39 0.41
N ASP A 99 9.25 7.10 -0.84
CA ASP A 99 9.15 8.05 -1.95
C ASP A 99 7.87 7.92 -2.79
N VAL A 100 7.20 6.78 -2.75
CA VAL A 100 6.03 6.51 -3.58
C VAL A 100 4.78 6.24 -2.77
N LEU A 101 4.79 5.30 -1.84
CA LEU A 101 3.59 4.92 -1.08
C LEU A 101 3.17 5.97 -0.07
N GLU A 102 4.09 6.54 0.71
CA GLU A 102 3.70 7.58 1.67
C GLU A 102 3.09 8.81 0.99
N PRO A 103 3.67 9.37 -0.09
CA PRO A 103 2.99 10.43 -0.83
C PRO A 103 1.65 10.00 -1.44
N LEU A 104 1.53 8.76 -1.92
CA LEU A 104 0.26 8.23 -2.39
C LEU A 104 -0.79 8.24 -1.29
N PHE A 105 -0.46 7.75 -0.10
CA PHE A 105 -1.38 7.68 1.02
C PHE A 105 -1.73 9.06 1.58
N TYR A 106 -0.73 9.85 1.90
CA TYR A 106 -0.87 11.04 2.74
C TYR A 106 -0.96 12.34 1.95
N GLU A 107 -0.76 12.31 0.66
CA GLU A 107 -0.94 13.44 -0.24
C GLU A 107 -2.01 13.16 -1.29
N ALA A 108 -1.82 12.15 -2.15
CA ALA A 108 -2.74 11.87 -3.24
C ALA A 108 -4.14 11.49 -2.77
N LEU A 109 -4.24 10.55 -1.82
CA LEU A 109 -5.52 10.01 -1.33
C LEU A 109 -6.11 10.83 -0.17
N ALA A 110 -5.29 11.57 0.55
CA ALA A 110 -5.69 12.30 1.76
C ALA A 110 -6.12 13.75 1.51
N GLN A 111 -5.93 14.28 0.31
CA GLN A 111 -6.21 15.68 -0.01
C GLN A 111 -7.22 15.81 -1.14
N ASP A 112 -8.22 16.68 -0.93
CA ASP A 112 -9.18 17.04 -1.97
C ASP A 112 -8.52 18.05 -2.93
N ARG A 113 -8.38 17.64 -4.20
CA ARG A 113 -7.85 18.49 -5.27
C ARG A 113 -8.91 18.93 -6.27
N GLY A 114 -10.19 18.89 -5.85
CA GLY A 114 -11.31 19.29 -6.68
C GLY A 114 -11.78 18.20 -7.64
N VAL A 115 -12.69 18.56 -8.55
CA VAL A 115 -13.38 17.61 -9.44
C VAL A 115 -12.39 16.92 -10.40
N ALA A 116 -11.40 17.66 -10.92
CA ALA A 116 -10.40 17.10 -11.83
C ALA A 116 -9.52 16.03 -11.16
N ALA A 117 -9.26 16.20 -9.86
CA ALA A 117 -8.52 15.27 -9.01
C ALA A 117 -7.14 14.87 -9.55
N ASN A 118 -6.51 15.72 -10.36
CA ASN A 118 -5.21 15.46 -10.97
C ASN A 118 -4.10 15.46 -9.90
N TYR A 119 -3.22 14.47 -9.98
CA TYR A 119 -2.08 14.34 -9.08
C TYR A 119 -0.76 14.51 -9.84
N PRO A 120 -0.09 15.68 -9.76
CA PRO A 120 1.06 16.01 -10.58
C PRO A 120 2.24 15.06 -10.45
N ARG A 121 2.50 14.54 -9.23
CA ARG A 121 3.63 13.63 -8.97
C ARG A 121 3.57 12.32 -9.78
N LEU A 122 2.37 11.88 -10.15
CA LEU A 122 2.17 10.63 -10.89
C LEU A 122 1.60 10.94 -12.28
N ASN A 123 2.36 11.67 -13.09
CA ASN A 123 2.01 12.03 -14.47
C ASN A 123 0.64 12.70 -14.60
N ASN A 124 0.25 13.46 -13.61
CA ASN A 124 -1.03 14.20 -13.59
C ASN A 124 -2.27 13.29 -13.73
N CYS A 125 -2.15 12.00 -13.42
CA CYS A 125 -3.29 11.09 -13.39
C CYS A 125 -4.30 11.50 -12.33
N ARG A 126 -5.55 11.08 -12.51
CA ARG A 126 -6.59 11.29 -11.49
C ARG A 126 -6.45 10.29 -10.35
N MET A 127 -6.48 10.81 -9.13
CA MET A 127 -6.48 10.01 -7.91
C MET A 127 -7.65 10.47 -7.03
N PRO A 128 -8.47 9.56 -6.48
CA PRO A 128 -9.62 9.96 -5.67
C PRO A 128 -9.18 10.52 -4.32
N PHE A 129 -9.98 11.43 -3.78
CA PHE A 129 -9.88 11.82 -2.38
C PHE A 129 -10.67 10.82 -1.53
N LEU A 130 -9.97 10.14 -0.62
CA LEU A 130 -10.57 9.15 0.29
C LEU A 130 -10.67 9.76 1.68
N ASN A 131 -11.85 10.22 2.03
CA ASN A 131 -12.13 10.80 3.34
C ASN A 131 -12.27 9.69 4.39
N GLY A 132 -11.70 9.94 5.58
CA GLY A 132 -11.69 8.98 6.68
C GLY A 132 -10.26 8.72 7.18
N GLY A 133 -10.10 8.23 8.39
CA GLY A 133 -8.81 8.13 9.08
C GLY A 133 -7.78 7.15 8.49
N LEU A 134 -8.15 6.35 7.48
CA LEU A 134 -7.25 5.33 6.94
C LEU A 134 -6.02 5.92 6.26
N PHE A 135 -6.17 7.05 5.56
CA PHE A 135 -5.07 7.74 4.86
C PHE A 135 -4.62 9.01 5.59
N GLU A 136 -4.62 8.96 6.90
CA GLU A 136 -3.95 9.93 7.77
C GLU A 136 -2.73 9.29 8.40
N PRO A 137 -1.59 10.02 8.54
CA PRO A 137 -0.42 9.48 9.23
C PRO A 137 -0.79 9.06 10.66
N MET A 138 -0.48 7.81 11.01
CA MET A 138 -0.82 7.26 12.32
C MET A 138 -0.20 8.12 13.42
N ASN A 139 -1.05 8.59 14.36
CA ASN A 139 -0.64 9.47 15.44
C ASN A 139 0.10 10.74 14.98
N GLY A 140 -0.10 11.14 13.72
CA GLY A 140 0.48 12.33 13.15
C GLY A 140 2.00 12.29 12.97
N TYR A 141 2.59 11.09 12.72
CA TYR A 141 4.03 11.02 12.51
C TYR A 141 4.48 11.86 11.31
N SER A 142 5.73 12.29 11.34
CA SER A 142 6.29 13.24 10.37
C SER A 142 6.70 12.52 9.07
N TRP A 143 5.72 12.06 8.29
CA TRP A 143 5.97 11.26 7.08
C TRP A 143 6.82 11.99 6.03
N GLU A 144 6.74 13.31 5.97
CA GLU A 144 7.49 14.12 5.00
C GLU A 144 9.00 14.23 5.33
N THR A 145 9.36 14.11 6.60
CA THR A 145 10.71 14.35 7.09
C THR A 145 11.38 13.12 7.68
N THR A 146 10.62 12.18 8.21
CA THR A 146 11.16 10.94 8.77
C THR A 146 11.25 9.88 7.68
N GLU A 147 12.47 9.54 7.28
CA GLU A 147 12.70 8.50 6.27
C GLU A 147 12.36 7.11 6.83
N ILE A 148 11.40 6.43 6.21
CA ILE A 148 11.04 5.06 6.52
C ILE A 148 11.32 4.19 5.29
N ARG A 149 12.56 3.74 5.17
CA ARG A 149 13.04 3.02 4.00
C ARG A 149 12.82 1.51 4.13
N LEU A 150 11.55 1.10 4.16
CA LEU A 150 11.22 -0.31 4.05
C LEU A 150 11.82 -0.88 2.75
N PRO A 151 12.47 -2.05 2.79
CA PRO A 151 13.06 -2.62 1.57
C PRO A 151 12.03 -2.82 0.47
N ASP A 152 12.38 -2.47 -0.77
CA ASP A 152 11.51 -2.68 -1.92
C ASP A 152 11.10 -4.15 -2.09
N GLU A 153 11.99 -5.07 -1.74
CA GLU A 153 11.79 -6.53 -1.79
C GLU A 153 10.63 -7.00 -0.88
N LEU A 154 10.29 -6.22 0.13
CA LEU A 154 9.10 -6.49 0.97
C LEU A 154 7.81 -6.36 0.15
N PHE A 155 7.80 -5.52 -0.86
CA PHE A 155 6.64 -5.25 -1.71
C PHE A 155 6.59 -6.13 -2.95
N SER A 156 7.71 -6.33 -3.64
CA SER A 156 7.80 -7.24 -4.76
C SER A 156 9.24 -7.73 -4.95
N ASN A 157 9.39 -8.99 -5.34
CA ASN A 157 10.69 -9.62 -5.52
C ASN A 157 10.58 -10.81 -6.49
N THR A 158 11.71 -11.51 -6.68
CA THR A 158 11.79 -12.69 -7.55
C THR A 158 12.02 -14.00 -6.78
N ASN A 159 11.74 -14.00 -5.48
CA ASN A 159 11.84 -15.21 -4.68
C ASN A 159 10.82 -16.25 -5.14
N THR A 160 11.19 -17.52 -5.04
CA THR A 160 10.25 -18.62 -5.33
C THR A 160 9.53 -19.03 -4.04
N THR A 161 8.21 -19.10 -4.09
CA THR A 161 7.39 -19.55 -2.97
C THR A 161 7.41 -21.07 -2.83
N ALA A 162 6.93 -21.57 -1.70
CA ALA A 162 6.80 -23.00 -1.47
C ALA A 162 5.86 -23.68 -2.51
N GLU A 163 4.88 -22.94 -3.04
CA GLU A 163 3.95 -23.39 -4.07
C GLU A 163 4.51 -23.27 -5.49
N GLY A 164 5.72 -22.74 -5.65
CA GLY A 164 6.39 -22.58 -6.95
C GLY A 164 6.10 -21.27 -7.68
N ASP A 165 5.40 -20.33 -7.05
CA ASP A 165 5.17 -19.00 -7.62
C ASP A 165 6.42 -18.13 -7.52
N ILE A 166 6.54 -17.14 -8.39
CA ILE A 166 7.61 -16.16 -8.37
C ILE A 166 7.13 -14.89 -7.68
N GLY A 167 7.84 -14.49 -6.64
CA GLY A 167 7.54 -13.33 -5.83
C GLY A 167 6.74 -13.67 -4.57
N ASP A 168 7.23 -13.19 -3.43
CA ASP A 168 6.60 -13.38 -2.12
C ASP A 168 6.41 -12.05 -1.38
N GLY A 169 6.53 -10.92 -2.08
CA GLY A 169 6.25 -9.60 -1.53
C GLY A 169 4.74 -9.33 -1.41
N ILE A 170 4.40 -8.22 -0.77
CA ILE A 170 3.00 -7.84 -0.51
C ILE A 170 2.21 -7.74 -1.82
N LEU A 171 2.75 -7.05 -2.82
CA LEU A 171 2.08 -6.90 -4.12
C LEU A 171 2.00 -8.24 -4.85
N ASP A 172 3.07 -9.03 -4.81
CA ASP A 172 3.11 -10.35 -5.46
C ASP A 172 2.02 -11.27 -4.92
N ILE A 173 1.87 -11.29 -3.59
CA ILE A 173 0.87 -12.12 -2.92
C ILE A 173 -0.53 -11.59 -3.18
N PHE A 174 -0.75 -10.29 -2.97
CA PHE A 174 -2.08 -9.68 -3.16
C PHE A 174 -2.56 -9.79 -4.61
N ASP A 175 -1.67 -9.70 -5.59
CA ASP A 175 -2.02 -9.85 -7.01
C ASP A 175 -2.63 -11.23 -7.34
N ARG A 176 -2.35 -12.25 -6.52
CA ARG A 176 -2.87 -13.62 -6.72
C ARG A 176 -4.28 -13.81 -6.19
N TYR A 177 -4.79 -12.86 -5.39
CA TYR A 177 -6.11 -12.94 -4.80
C TYR A 177 -7.08 -11.97 -5.47
N ASN A 178 -8.37 -12.31 -5.41
CA ASN A 178 -9.42 -11.49 -5.99
C ASN A 178 -10.06 -10.61 -4.91
N PHE A 179 -9.77 -9.31 -4.94
CA PHE A 179 -10.34 -8.31 -4.04
C PHE A 179 -11.62 -7.72 -4.64
N THR A 180 -12.58 -8.55 -5.02
CA THR A 180 -13.86 -8.09 -5.55
C THR A 180 -14.96 -8.32 -4.54
N VAL A 181 -15.79 -7.28 -4.32
CA VAL A 181 -17.09 -7.42 -3.67
C VAL A 181 -18.10 -7.65 -4.80
N ASN A 182 -18.56 -8.88 -4.93
CA ASN A 182 -19.62 -9.22 -5.84
C ASN A 182 -20.93 -9.12 -5.06
N GLU A 183 -21.74 -8.09 -5.33
CA GLU A 183 -23.02 -7.86 -4.62
C GLU A 183 -24.00 -9.04 -4.72
N ASN A 184 -23.72 -10.00 -5.61
CA ASN A 184 -24.57 -11.16 -5.91
C ASN A 184 -23.97 -12.51 -5.47
N GLU A 185 -22.81 -12.53 -4.83
CA GLU A 185 -22.20 -13.78 -4.32
C GLU A 185 -22.11 -13.77 -2.80
N PRO A 186 -22.30 -14.94 -2.14
CA PRO A 186 -22.14 -15.02 -0.68
C PRO A 186 -20.74 -14.59 -0.25
N LEU A 187 -20.66 -13.84 0.84
CA LEU A 187 -19.43 -13.31 1.45
C LEU A 187 -18.33 -14.35 1.73
N GLU A 188 -18.63 -15.63 1.59
CA GLU A 188 -17.70 -16.73 1.87
C GLU A 188 -16.65 -16.97 0.78
N LYS A 189 -16.70 -16.26 -0.34
CA LYS A 189 -15.74 -16.37 -1.46
C LYS A 189 -14.87 -15.13 -1.67
N GLU A 190 -14.99 -14.14 -0.79
CA GLU A 190 -14.33 -12.84 -0.94
C GLU A 190 -13.31 -12.63 0.18
N VAL A 191 -12.17 -12.06 -0.18
CA VAL A 191 -11.14 -11.61 0.75
C VAL A 191 -11.40 -10.17 1.14
#